data_a35ef71a77dfd06fb604be5ef17e163e
#
_entry.id   a35ef71a77dfd06fb604be5ef17e163e
#
_cell.length_a   1.000
_cell.length_b   1.000
_cell.length_c   1.000
_cell.angle_alpha   90.00
_cell.angle_beta   90.00
_cell.angle_gamma   90.00
#
_symmetry.space_group_name_H-M   'P 1'
#
loop_
_entity.id
_entity.type
_entity.pdbx_description
1 polymer ?
#
loop_
_entity_poly.entity_id
_entity_poly.type
_entity_poly.pdbx_seq_one_letter_code
_entity_poly.pdbx_strand_id
1 'polypeptide(L)'
;MKLLSDHIKNKGEFLNTFGSVFEKSPWIAEKVWEDQSTSLEYSLESIHEQMVKIFQSATEAKKLKVLRSHPDLAGKLMVKNKLTIESTLEQKSAGLNNLEPDEQQLFYSLNKSYILKNKFPFIIAAKGLTSKSILETFKKRVTNPSKIEFEEACLQVKKIAYLRLIDIFK
;
A
#
# COMPACT_ATOMS: atom_id res chain seq x y z
N MET A 1 22.32 -12.57 15.10
CA MET A 1 21.17 -11.85 14.54
C MET A 1 20.08 -11.87 15.60
N LYS A 2 19.71 -10.74 16.22
CA LYS A 2 18.61 -10.69 17.18
C LYS A 2 17.31 -10.92 16.42
N LEU A 3 16.47 -11.83 16.88
CA LEU A 3 15.17 -12.07 16.32
C LEU A 3 14.28 -10.83 16.53
N LEU A 4 13.43 -10.49 15.58
CA LEU A 4 12.51 -9.35 15.67
C LEU A 4 11.62 -9.45 16.93
N SER A 5 11.26 -10.69 17.32
CA SER A 5 10.54 -11.01 18.56
C SER A 5 11.23 -10.53 19.83
N ASP A 6 12.56 -10.39 19.83
CA ASP A 6 13.31 -9.97 21.02
C ASP A 6 13.13 -8.48 21.32
N HIS A 7 12.67 -7.71 20.32
CA HIS A 7 12.47 -6.26 20.41
C HIS A 7 11.00 -5.85 20.60
N ILE A 8 10.05 -6.76 20.38
CA ILE A 8 8.63 -6.46 20.45
C ILE A 8 8.01 -7.09 21.70
N LYS A 9 7.92 -6.32 22.78
CA LYS A 9 7.44 -6.76 24.09
C LYS A 9 6.06 -6.25 24.47
N ASN A 10 5.55 -5.27 23.72
CA ASN A 10 4.26 -4.63 24.01
C ASN A 10 3.59 -4.10 22.74
N LYS A 11 2.31 -3.72 22.88
CA LYS A 11 1.49 -3.19 21.77
C LYS A 11 2.13 -2.00 21.08
N GLY A 12 2.75 -1.08 21.85
CA GLY A 12 3.38 0.11 21.29
C GLY A 12 4.53 -0.21 20.36
N GLU A 13 5.43 -1.10 20.76
CA GLU A 13 6.55 -1.56 19.92
C GLU A 13 6.05 -2.32 18.69
N PHE A 14 5.02 -3.13 18.83
CA PHE A 14 4.40 -3.82 17.70
C PHE A 14 3.82 -2.82 16.68
N LEU A 15 3.08 -1.82 17.13
CA LEU A 15 2.50 -0.80 16.26
C LEU A 15 3.55 0.11 15.64
N ASN A 16 4.62 0.45 16.37
CA ASN A 16 5.73 1.20 15.81
C ASN A 16 6.43 0.43 14.67
N THR A 17 6.48 -0.89 14.77
CA THR A 17 7.09 -1.73 13.75
C THR A 17 6.17 -2.01 12.56
N PHE A 18 4.91 -2.36 12.82
CA PHE A 18 3.99 -2.87 11.81
C PHE A 18 2.81 -1.95 11.47
N GLY A 19 2.62 -0.86 12.21
CA GLY A 19 1.45 0.01 12.05
C GLY A 19 1.38 0.74 10.70
N SER A 20 2.51 0.92 10.02
CA SER A 20 2.60 1.58 8.70
C SER A 20 2.53 0.59 7.51
N VAL A 21 2.47 -0.72 7.75
CA VAL A 21 2.43 -1.75 6.70
C VAL A 21 1.26 -1.54 5.74
N PHE A 22 0.07 -1.24 6.27
CA PHE A 22 -1.07 -0.78 5.48
C PHE A 22 -1.17 0.75 5.56
N GLU A 23 -1.21 1.41 4.42
CA GLU A 23 -1.16 2.87 4.30
C GLU A 23 -2.18 3.55 5.24
N LYS A 24 -1.67 4.36 6.18
CA LYS A 24 -2.48 5.11 7.17
C LYS A 24 -3.59 4.29 7.84
N SER A 25 -3.35 2.98 8.03
CA SER A 25 -4.34 2.04 8.54
C SER A 25 -3.80 1.17 9.68
N PRO A 26 -3.28 1.77 10.77
CA PRO A 26 -2.68 1.03 11.89
C PRO A 26 -3.66 0.07 12.59
N TRP A 27 -4.96 0.27 12.42
CA TRP A 27 -6.00 -0.58 12.99
C TRP A 27 -5.86 -2.06 12.57
N ILE A 28 -5.24 -2.35 11.43
CA ILE A 28 -4.98 -3.72 10.98
C ILE A 28 -3.93 -4.38 11.87
N ALA A 29 -2.83 -3.69 12.14
CA ALA A 29 -1.80 -4.15 13.07
C ALA A 29 -2.34 -4.23 14.51
N GLU A 30 -3.14 -3.24 14.94
CA GLU A 30 -3.82 -3.27 16.24
C GLU A 30 -4.65 -4.54 16.41
N LYS A 31 -5.43 -4.90 15.39
CA LYS A 31 -6.28 -6.09 15.42
C LYS A 31 -5.47 -7.38 15.44
N VAL A 32 -4.34 -7.45 14.71
CA VAL A 32 -3.40 -8.58 14.80
C VAL A 32 -2.90 -8.75 16.24
N TRP A 33 -2.48 -7.65 16.87
CA TRP A 33 -2.02 -7.69 18.25
C TRP A 33 -3.10 -8.17 19.22
N GLU A 34 -4.33 -7.66 19.10
CA GLU A 34 -5.46 -8.02 19.96
C GLU A 34 -5.85 -9.49 19.82
N ASP A 35 -5.85 -10.01 18.60
CA ASP A 35 -6.30 -11.38 18.33
C ASP A 35 -5.20 -12.43 18.57
N GLN A 36 -3.92 -12.09 18.45
CA GLN A 36 -2.83 -13.06 18.32
C GLN A 36 -1.59 -12.77 19.20
N SER A 37 -1.60 -11.75 20.06
CA SER A 37 -0.39 -11.27 20.75
C SER A 37 0.37 -12.34 21.54
N THR A 38 -0.31 -13.38 22.04
CA THR A 38 0.30 -14.45 22.82
C THR A 38 0.73 -15.67 22.00
N SER A 39 0.28 -15.78 20.76
CA SER A 39 0.52 -16.95 19.87
C SER A 39 1.12 -16.55 18.52
N LEU A 40 1.39 -15.25 18.33
CA LEU A 40 1.89 -14.74 17.06
C LEU A 40 3.33 -15.21 16.81
N GLU A 41 3.53 -15.88 15.71
CA GLU A 41 4.86 -16.14 15.18
C GLU A 41 5.37 -14.88 14.46
N TYR A 42 6.54 -14.37 14.88
CA TYR A 42 7.18 -13.19 14.31
C TYR A 42 8.00 -13.55 13.06
N SER A 43 7.33 -14.17 12.08
CA SER A 43 7.87 -14.36 10.72
C SER A 43 7.15 -13.44 9.73
N LEU A 44 7.81 -13.15 8.61
CA LEU A 44 7.24 -12.34 7.54
C LEU A 44 5.90 -12.92 7.07
N GLU A 45 5.88 -14.23 6.83
CA GLU A 45 4.73 -14.96 6.31
C GLU A 45 3.57 -14.92 7.31
N SER A 46 3.83 -15.20 8.58
CA SER A 46 2.79 -15.20 9.63
C SER A 46 2.20 -13.81 9.83
N ILE A 47 3.02 -12.77 9.98
CA ILE A 47 2.54 -11.38 10.12
C ILE A 47 1.72 -10.95 8.88
N HIS A 48 2.21 -11.24 7.68
CA HIS A 48 1.49 -10.92 6.46
C HIS A 48 0.14 -11.64 6.39
N GLU A 49 0.10 -12.94 6.66
CA GLU A 49 -1.13 -13.74 6.63
C GLU A 49 -2.19 -13.19 7.60
N GLN A 50 -1.80 -12.89 8.85
CA GLN A 50 -2.73 -12.35 9.83
C GLN A 50 -3.26 -10.96 9.42
N MET A 51 -2.40 -10.07 8.93
CA MET A 51 -2.83 -8.76 8.44
C MET A 51 -3.77 -8.87 7.23
N VAL A 52 -3.45 -9.75 6.28
CA VAL A 52 -4.29 -9.99 5.10
C VAL A 52 -5.64 -10.56 5.50
N LYS A 53 -5.68 -11.51 6.44
CA LYS A 53 -6.93 -12.08 6.97
C LYS A 53 -7.84 -11.00 7.56
N ILE A 54 -7.28 -10.09 8.38
CA ILE A 54 -8.02 -8.98 8.97
C ILE A 54 -8.53 -8.02 7.89
N PHE A 55 -7.68 -7.64 6.93
CA PHE A 55 -8.08 -6.78 5.82
C PHE A 55 -9.17 -7.42 4.96
N GLN A 56 -9.05 -8.70 4.63
CA GLN A 56 -10.03 -9.44 3.81
C GLN A 56 -11.39 -9.59 4.50
N SER A 57 -11.40 -9.82 5.81
CA SER A 57 -12.63 -9.94 6.60
C SER A 57 -13.32 -8.59 6.90
N ALA A 58 -12.65 -7.48 6.63
CA ALA A 58 -13.21 -6.14 6.83
C ALA A 58 -14.38 -5.87 5.87
N THR A 59 -15.31 -5.03 6.31
CA THR A 59 -16.40 -4.55 5.45
C THR A 59 -15.88 -3.80 4.24
N GLU A 60 -16.65 -3.76 3.16
CA GLU A 60 -16.31 -3.00 1.95
C GLU A 60 -16.00 -1.53 2.25
N ALA A 61 -16.76 -0.91 3.15
CA ALA A 61 -16.53 0.47 3.59
C ALA A 61 -15.16 0.65 4.25
N LYS A 62 -14.71 -0.29 5.08
CA LYS A 62 -13.37 -0.28 5.67
C LYS A 62 -12.27 -0.49 4.62
N LYS A 63 -12.47 -1.43 3.69
CA LYS A 63 -11.55 -1.64 2.57
C LYS A 63 -11.41 -0.38 1.71
N LEU A 64 -12.53 0.26 1.33
CA LEU A 64 -12.52 1.53 0.61
C LEU A 64 -11.74 2.63 1.35
N LYS A 65 -11.85 2.68 2.68
CA LYS A 65 -11.09 3.63 3.49
C LYS A 65 -9.59 3.39 3.39
N VAL A 66 -9.15 2.13 3.39
CA VAL A 66 -7.75 1.76 3.15
C VAL A 66 -7.32 2.16 1.74
N LEU A 67 -8.10 1.84 0.71
CA LEU A 67 -7.78 2.22 -0.67
C LEU A 67 -7.64 3.74 -0.83
N ARG A 68 -8.56 4.52 -0.25
CA ARG A 68 -8.54 5.98 -0.28
C ARG A 68 -7.40 6.63 0.50
N SER A 69 -6.75 5.87 1.38
CA SER A 69 -5.57 6.34 2.13
C SER A 69 -4.31 6.34 1.28
N HIS A 70 -4.28 5.60 0.17
CA HIS A 70 -3.15 5.59 -0.74
C HIS A 70 -3.08 6.88 -1.56
N PRO A 71 -1.87 7.42 -1.81
CA PRO A 71 -1.69 8.60 -2.63
C PRO A 71 -1.81 8.26 -4.12
N ASP A 72 -2.13 9.28 -4.92
CA ASP A 72 -2.02 9.20 -6.38
C ASP A 72 -0.57 8.95 -6.80
N LEU A 73 -0.35 8.13 -7.81
CA LEU A 73 0.97 7.96 -8.41
C LEU A 73 1.38 9.21 -9.17
N ALA A 74 2.62 9.69 -8.96
CA ALA A 74 3.12 10.93 -9.53
C ALA A 74 2.18 12.12 -9.32
N GLY A 75 1.40 12.09 -8.26
CA GLY A 75 0.37 13.07 -7.98
C GLY A 75 0.88 14.32 -7.24
N LYS A 76 -0.02 15.26 -6.98
CA LYS A 76 0.30 16.53 -6.31
C LYS A 76 0.94 16.37 -4.93
N LEU A 77 0.61 15.30 -4.20
CA LEU A 77 1.20 15.04 -2.87
C LEU A 77 2.68 14.68 -2.97
N MET A 78 3.10 13.97 -4.03
CA MET A 78 4.49 13.67 -4.29
C MET A 78 5.28 14.95 -4.61
N VAL A 79 4.75 15.79 -5.49
CA VAL A 79 5.35 17.09 -5.84
C VAL A 79 5.50 17.99 -4.60
N LYS A 80 4.57 17.91 -3.65
CA LYS A 80 4.57 18.69 -2.40
C LYS A 80 5.31 18.03 -1.24
N ASN A 81 5.98 16.87 -1.46
CA ASN A 81 6.63 16.07 -0.41
C ASN A 81 5.69 15.75 0.79
N LYS A 82 4.43 15.43 0.52
CA LYS A 82 3.39 15.13 1.54
C LYS A 82 2.97 13.66 1.58
N LEU A 83 3.80 12.77 1.04
CA LEU A 83 3.61 11.32 1.12
C LEU A 83 4.12 10.77 2.46
N THR A 84 3.67 9.57 2.84
CA THR A 84 4.36 8.78 3.85
C THR A 84 5.77 8.42 3.38
N ILE A 85 6.65 8.06 4.31
CA ILE A 85 8.04 7.67 3.98
C ILE A 85 8.02 6.47 3.03
N GLU A 86 7.21 5.47 3.34
CA GLU A 86 7.06 4.25 2.54
C GLU A 86 6.58 4.56 1.11
N SER A 87 5.50 5.32 0.98
CA SER A 87 4.97 5.72 -0.35
C SER A 87 5.96 6.59 -1.14
N THR A 88 6.74 7.43 -0.46
CA THR A 88 7.79 8.22 -1.10
C THR A 88 8.88 7.32 -1.68
N LEU A 89 9.36 6.34 -0.91
CA LEU A 89 10.41 5.42 -1.35
C LEU A 89 9.91 4.52 -2.49
N GLU A 90 8.68 4.01 -2.40
CA GLU A 90 8.06 3.19 -3.43
C GLU A 90 7.96 3.94 -4.77
N GLN A 91 7.44 5.17 -4.76
CA GLN A 91 7.30 5.97 -5.98
C GLN A 91 8.65 6.43 -6.55
N LYS A 92 9.61 6.79 -5.70
CA LYS A 92 10.98 7.13 -6.14
C LYS A 92 11.68 5.92 -6.76
N SER A 93 11.54 4.73 -6.18
CA SER A 93 12.15 3.50 -6.72
C SER A 93 11.64 3.17 -8.13
N ALA A 94 10.43 3.60 -8.46
CA ALA A 94 9.83 3.43 -9.79
C ALA A 94 10.11 4.59 -10.76
N GLY A 95 10.90 5.59 -10.36
CA GLY A 95 11.24 6.76 -11.17
C GLY A 95 10.11 7.78 -11.35
N LEU A 96 9.05 7.69 -10.53
CA LEU A 96 7.88 8.59 -10.66
C LEU A 96 8.17 10.03 -10.21
N ASN A 97 9.29 10.27 -9.54
CA ASN A 97 9.76 11.61 -9.17
C ASN A 97 10.54 12.32 -10.27
N ASN A 98 10.90 11.63 -11.36
CA ASN A 98 11.74 12.14 -12.44
C ASN A 98 11.04 11.99 -13.81
N LEU A 99 9.72 12.17 -13.84
CA LEU A 99 8.96 12.11 -15.08
C LEU A 99 9.17 13.37 -15.92
N GLU A 100 9.23 13.18 -17.25
CA GLU A 100 9.13 14.30 -18.19
C GLU A 100 7.75 14.98 -18.10
N PRO A 101 7.63 16.29 -18.44
CA PRO A 101 6.40 17.05 -18.31
C PRO A 101 5.19 16.39 -18.96
N ASP A 102 5.35 15.79 -20.14
CA ASP A 102 4.27 15.14 -20.88
C ASP A 102 3.81 13.85 -20.17
N GLU A 103 4.75 13.07 -19.62
CA GLU A 103 4.44 11.87 -18.82
C GLU A 103 3.73 12.25 -17.53
N GLN A 104 4.18 13.30 -16.85
CA GLN A 104 3.54 13.81 -15.63
C GLN A 104 2.10 14.27 -15.91
N GLN A 105 1.86 14.99 -17.00
CA GLN A 105 0.52 15.41 -17.42
C GLN A 105 -0.37 14.20 -17.72
N LEU A 106 0.18 13.15 -18.32
CA LEU A 106 -0.55 11.92 -18.62
C LEU A 106 -0.94 11.18 -17.33
N PHE A 107 -0.03 11.02 -16.38
CA PHE A 107 -0.35 10.46 -15.06
C PHE A 107 -1.45 11.27 -14.35
N TYR A 108 -1.36 12.60 -14.41
CA TYR A 108 -2.38 13.48 -13.82
C TYR A 108 -3.77 13.25 -14.44
N SER A 109 -3.86 13.17 -15.76
CA SER A 109 -5.11 12.94 -16.47
C SER A 109 -5.71 11.58 -16.18
N LEU A 110 -4.87 10.53 -16.12
CA LEU A 110 -5.27 9.17 -15.79
C LEU A 110 -5.76 9.06 -14.34
N ASN A 111 -5.05 9.66 -13.39
CA ASN A 111 -5.46 9.69 -11.97
C ASN A 111 -6.83 10.35 -11.83
N LYS A 112 -7.05 11.51 -12.48
CA LYS A 112 -8.33 12.23 -12.44
C LYS A 112 -9.47 11.34 -12.96
N SER A 113 -9.30 10.73 -14.13
CA SER A 113 -10.32 9.87 -14.75
C SER A 113 -10.58 8.62 -13.90
N TYR A 114 -9.52 8.01 -13.36
CA TYR A 114 -9.63 6.81 -12.53
C TYR A 114 -10.40 7.08 -11.23
N ILE A 115 -10.06 8.16 -10.51
CA ILE A 115 -10.72 8.55 -9.25
C ILE A 115 -12.18 8.91 -9.48
N LEU A 116 -12.49 9.63 -10.56
CA LEU A 116 -13.88 9.96 -10.91
C LEU A 116 -14.73 8.71 -11.09
N LYS A 117 -14.17 7.68 -11.72
CA LYS A 117 -14.86 6.41 -12.00
C LYS A 117 -14.94 5.51 -10.76
N ASN A 118 -13.83 5.29 -10.09
CA ASN A 118 -13.68 4.23 -9.08
C ASN A 118 -13.87 4.74 -7.65
N LYS A 119 -13.77 6.05 -7.40
CA LYS A 119 -13.88 6.71 -6.08
C LYS A 119 -12.73 6.37 -5.10
N PHE A 120 -11.64 5.85 -5.61
CA PHE A 120 -10.36 5.64 -4.92
C PHE A 120 -9.21 5.79 -5.92
N PRO A 121 -7.95 6.06 -5.47
CA PRO A 121 -6.83 6.24 -6.38
C PRO A 121 -6.42 4.92 -7.07
N PHE A 122 -5.74 5.03 -8.20
CA PHE A 122 -5.08 3.88 -8.82
C PHE A 122 -3.96 3.37 -7.91
N ILE A 123 -4.01 2.08 -7.57
CA ILE A 123 -3.06 1.42 -6.67
C ILE A 123 -2.31 0.34 -7.42
N ILE A 124 -1.00 0.36 -7.34
CA ILE A 124 -0.09 -0.66 -7.85
C ILE A 124 1.12 -0.80 -6.94
N ALA A 125 1.58 -2.02 -6.71
CA ALA A 125 2.83 -2.29 -6.02
C ALA A 125 4.01 -1.84 -6.91
N ALA A 126 4.44 -0.58 -6.74
CA ALA A 126 5.38 0.10 -7.63
C ALA A 126 6.83 -0.36 -7.46
N LYS A 127 7.20 -0.94 -6.32
CA LYS A 127 8.56 -1.40 -6.03
C LYS A 127 9.02 -2.45 -7.05
N GLY A 128 10.15 -2.17 -7.71
CA GLY A 128 10.71 -3.02 -8.77
C GLY A 128 10.11 -2.82 -10.16
N LEU A 129 9.14 -1.90 -10.30
CA LEU A 129 8.60 -1.50 -11.59
C LEU A 129 9.26 -0.22 -12.09
N THR A 130 9.09 0.09 -13.39
CA THR A 130 9.48 1.36 -14.00
C THR A 130 8.26 2.24 -14.24
N SER A 131 8.45 3.56 -14.35
CA SER A 131 7.38 4.50 -14.71
C SER A 131 6.66 4.10 -15.99
N LYS A 132 7.40 3.62 -16.98
CA LYS A 132 6.85 3.12 -18.25
C LYS A 132 5.93 1.91 -18.06
N SER A 133 6.38 0.89 -17.32
CA SER A 133 5.56 -0.32 -17.08
C SER A 133 4.32 -0.02 -16.22
N ILE A 134 4.44 0.91 -15.28
CA ILE A 134 3.31 1.40 -14.49
C ILE A 134 2.31 2.11 -15.39
N LEU A 135 2.77 3.00 -16.27
CA LEU A 135 1.92 3.75 -17.19
C LEU A 135 1.14 2.81 -18.15
N GLU A 136 1.82 1.79 -18.69
CA GLU A 136 1.18 0.79 -19.54
C GLU A 136 0.09 0.01 -18.79
N THR A 137 0.37 -0.39 -17.55
CA THR A 137 -0.61 -1.05 -16.68
C THR A 137 -1.77 -0.12 -16.34
N PHE A 138 -1.50 1.14 -16.06
CA PHE A 138 -2.53 2.14 -15.76
C PHE A 138 -3.49 2.32 -16.94
N LYS A 139 -2.96 2.51 -18.16
CA LYS A 139 -3.76 2.63 -19.39
C LYS A 139 -4.70 1.44 -19.62
N LYS A 140 -4.27 0.24 -19.27
CA LYS A 140 -5.11 -0.97 -19.35
C LYS A 140 -6.18 -0.96 -18.27
N ARG A 141 -5.79 -0.74 -17.01
CA ARG A 141 -6.69 -0.85 -15.86
C ARG A 141 -7.74 0.27 -15.79
N VAL A 142 -7.48 1.47 -16.29
CA VAL A 142 -8.46 2.56 -16.31
C VAL A 142 -9.72 2.20 -17.10
N THR A 143 -9.65 1.25 -18.02
CA THR A 143 -10.80 0.77 -18.82
C THR A 143 -11.64 -0.29 -18.12
N ASN A 144 -11.10 -0.96 -17.09
CA ASN A 144 -11.78 -2.03 -16.38
C ASN A 144 -13.05 -1.55 -15.66
N PRO A 145 -14.07 -2.42 -15.50
CA PRO A 145 -15.21 -2.14 -14.63
C PRO A 145 -14.78 -1.83 -13.19
N SER A 146 -15.48 -0.93 -12.50
CA SER A 146 -15.12 -0.50 -11.15
C SER A 146 -15.08 -1.64 -10.13
N LYS A 147 -15.93 -2.67 -10.29
CA LYS A 147 -15.90 -3.86 -9.43
C LYS A 147 -14.57 -4.62 -9.57
N ILE A 148 -14.12 -4.82 -10.81
CA ILE A 148 -12.82 -5.46 -11.08
C ILE A 148 -11.67 -4.65 -10.52
N GLU A 149 -11.71 -3.31 -10.67
CA GLU A 149 -10.69 -2.42 -10.13
C GLU A 149 -10.66 -2.40 -8.61
N PHE A 150 -11.81 -2.52 -7.94
CA PHE A 150 -11.85 -2.66 -6.49
C PHE A 150 -11.14 -3.94 -6.01
N GLU A 151 -11.43 -5.06 -6.65
CA GLU A 151 -10.79 -6.35 -6.34
C GLU A 151 -9.27 -6.30 -6.61
N GLU A 152 -8.88 -5.73 -7.76
CA GLU A 152 -7.47 -5.56 -8.13
C GLU A 152 -6.74 -4.61 -7.17
N ALA A 153 -7.36 -3.49 -6.80
CA ALA A 153 -6.77 -2.56 -5.84
C ALA A 153 -6.54 -3.23 -4.47
N CYS A 154 -7.49 -4.03 -3.98
CA CYS A 154 -7.32 -4.82 -2.77
C CYS A 154 -6.17 -5.84 -2.89
N LEU A 155 -5.98 -6.44 -4.06
CA LEU A 155 -4.85 -7.34 -4.33
C LEU A 155 -3.53 -6.58 -4.30
N GLN A 156 -3.46 -5.40 -4.93
CA GLN A 156 -2.26 -4.58 -4.94
C GLN A 156 -1.89 -4.08 -3.53
N VAL A 157 -2.85 -3.69 -2.71
CA VAL A 157 -2.61 -3.32 -1.30
C VAL A 157 -1.97 -4.47 -0.52
N LYS A 158 -2.42 -5.70 -0.70
CA LYS A 158 -1.81 -6.88 -0.06
C LYS A 158 -0.37 -7.11 -0.53
N LYS A 159 -0.08 -6.89 -1.82
CA LYS A 159 1.29 -6.97 -2.36
C LYS A 159 2.19 -5.87 -1.79
N ILE A 160 1.69 -4.64 -1.67
CA ILE A 160 2.42 -3.53 -1.04
C ILE A 160 2.75 -3.88 0.41
N ALA A 161 1.79 -4.39 1.17
CA ALA A 161 2.00 -4.83 2.54
C ALA A 161 3.10 -5.90 2.64
N TYR A 162 3.09 -6.89 1.77
CA TYR A 162 4.15 -7.91 1.72
C TYR A 162 5.53 -7.32 1.45
N LEU A 163 5.65 -6.41 0.49
CA LEU A 163 6.92 -5.75 0.15
C LEU A 163 7.45 -4.88 1.29
N ARG A 164 6.57 -4.19 2.01
CA ARG A 164 6.92 -3.41 3.21
C ARG A 164 7.42 -4.31 4.35
N LEU A 165 6.77 -5.46 4.55
CA LEU A 165 7.23 -6.46 5.52
C LEU A 165 8.60 -7.03 5.17
N ILE A 166 8.89 -7.30 3.89
CA ILE A 166 10.24 -7.70 3.46
C ILE A 166 11.29 -6.69 3.93
N ASP A 167 10.99 -5.38 3.86
CA ASP A 167 11.95 -4.35 4.29
C ASP A 167 12.10 -4.28 5.82
N ILE A 168 11.06 -4.60 6.58
CA ILE A 168 11.10 -4.68 8.04
C ILE A 168 11.89 -5.91 8.52
N PHE A 169 11.79 -7.03 7.80
CA PHE A 169 12.45 -8.29 8.17
C PHE A 169 13.88 -8.46 7.63
N LYS A 170 14.42 -7.51 6.86
CA LYS A 170 15.83 -7.46 6.41
C LYS A 170 16.75 -7.04 7.55
#